data_9021108feda29769a13672f322c0b95d
#
_entry.id   9021108feda29769a13672f322c0b95d
#
_cell.length_a   1.000
_cell.length_b   1.000
_cell.length_c   1.000
_cell.angle_alpha   90.00
_cell.angle_beta   90.00
_cell.angle_gamma   90.00
#
_symmetry.space_group_name_H-M   'P 1'
#
loop_
_entity.id
_entity.type
_entity.pdbx_description
1 polymer ?
#
loop_
_entity_poly.entity_id
_entity_poly.type
_entity_poly.pdbx_seq_one_letter_code
_entity_poly.pdbx_strand_id
1 'polypeptide(L)'
;KETKRQGRSVGVQAAKGVWLDIVPATPIAEDDGPLWIPDREAKVWVATHPRGQIKAATDKNKTTDGYYVQVVKLMKYWRDQLPTEPSKPKSYILESLVHRTIAFPSTHAAGVVNVLEGIESSYGSYRGTGVVPSIPDPGYASVNVAKHWEPAEFNAFMNQVKAAAVTARKALDSKDEAESRKLWRQL
;
A
#
# COMPACT_ATOMS: atom_id res chain seq x y z
N LYS A 1 -27.87 -19.71 -3.01
CA LYS A 1 -26.78 -18.79 -2.70
C LYS A 1 -26.11 -18.40 -4.00
N GLU A 2 -25.95 -17.11 -4.20
CA GLU A 2 -25.32 -16.59 -5.41
C GLU A 2 -23.81 -16.67 -5.30
N THR A 3 -23.13 -17.04 -6.39
CA THR A 3 -21.65 -17.13 -6.42
C THR A 3 -21.12 -16.32 -7.59
N LYS A 4 -19.99 -15.65 -7.39
CA LYS A 4 -19.28 -14.87 -8.40
C LYS A 4 -17.83 -15.32 -8.50
N ARG A 5 -17.42 -15.81 -9.68
CA ARG A 5 -16.02 -16.14 -9.95
C ARG A 5 -15.19 -14.87 -10.11
N GLN A 6 -14.04 -14.80 -9.45
CA GLN A 6 -13.07 -13.73 -9.55
C GLN A 6 -11.71 -14.30 -9.96
N GLY A 7 -10.74 -13.48 -10.28
CA GLY A 7 -9.40 -13.91 -10.73
C GLY A 7 -8.73 -14.91 -9.78
N ARG A 8 -8.80 -14.66 -8.45
CA ARG A 8 -8.13 -15.48 -7.41
C ARG A 8 -9.06 -16.03 -6.35
N SER A 9 -10.34 -15.69 -6.38
CA SER A 9 -11.32 -16.08 -5.36
C SER A 9 -12.66 -16.51 -5.98
N VAL A 10 -13.53 -16.99 -5.11
CA VAL A 10 -14.95 -17.16 -5.39
C VAL A 10 -15.72 -16.34 -4.38
N GLY A 11 -16.42 -15.32 -4.85
CA GLY A 11 -17.38 -14.57 -4.04
C GLY A 11 -18.60 -15.44 -3.77
N VAL A 12 -19.03 -15.50 -2.52
CA VAL A 12 -20.25 -16.21 -2.08
C VAL A 12 -21.13 -15.24 -1.32
N GLN A 13 -22.38 -15.10 -1.72
CA GLN A 13 -23.33 -14.31 -0.96
C GLN A 13 -23.74 -15.06 0.32
N ALA A 14 -23.22 -14.62 1.47
CA ALA A 14 -23.51 -15.22 2.77
C ALA A 14 -24.88 -14.78 3.30
N ALA A 15 -25.23 -13.47 3.14
CA ALA A 15 -26.51 -12.87 3.48
C ALA A 15 -26.83 -11.74 2.50
N LYS A 16 -28.03 -11.14 2.61
CA LYS A 16 -28.40 -9.98 1.76
C LYS A 16 -27.40 -8.84 1.97
N GLY A 17 -26.67 -8.48 0.91
CA GLY A 17 -25.65 -7.42 0.92
C GLY A 17 -24.30 -7.83 1.53
N VAL A 18 -24.13 -9.08 2.00
CA VAL A 18 -22.87 -9.59 2.57
C VAL A 18 -22.25 -10.61 1.63
N TRP A 19 -21.07 -10.31 1.14
CA TRP A 19 -20.28 -11.19 0.29
C TRP A 19 -19.02 -11.64 1.02
N LEU A 20 -18.66 -12.90 0.86
CA LEU A 20 -17.41 -13.48 1.32
C LEU A 20 -16.58 -13.92 0.13
N ASP A 21 -15.32 -13.53 0.10
CA ASP A 21 -14.36 -13.99 -0.91
C ASP A 21 -13.61 -15.20 -0.36
N ILE A 22 -13.83 -16.34 -0.96
CA ILE A 22 -13.15 -17.60 -0.60
C ILE A 22 -11.99 -17.80 -1.58
N VAL A 23 -10.76 -17.80 -1.07
CA VAL A 23 -9.54 -18.05 -1.83
C VAL A 23 -9.08 -19.47 -1.56
N PRO A 24 -9.15 -20.37 -2.55
CA PRO A 24 -8.56 -21.71 -2.40
C PRO A 24 -7.04 -21.57 -2.32
N ALA A 25 -6.41 -22.28 -1.40
CA ALA A 25 -4.98 -22.20 -1.20
C ALA A 25 -4.42 -23.59 -0.85
N THR A 26 -3.16 -23.82 -1.21
CA THR A 26 -2.40 -25.02 -0.84
C THR A 26 -1.06 -24.59 -0.22
N PRO A 27 -0.55 -25.30 0.81
CA PRO A 27 0.76 -24.99 1.38
C PRO A 27 1.89 -25.13 0.34
N ILE A 28 2.90 -24.27 0.45
CA ILE A 28 4.18 -24.43 -0.31
C ILE A 28 5.10 -25.41 0.43
N ALA A 29 5.05 -25.39 1.76
CA ALA A 29 5.77 -26.32 2.64
C ALA A 29 4.85 -26.75 3.80
N GLU A 30 5.25 -27.80 4.51
CA GLU A 30 4.60 -28.21 5.75
C GLU A 30 4.84 -27.11 6.78
N ASP A 31 3.86 -26.44 7.26
CA ASP A 31 3.82 -25.44 8.32
C ASP A 31 3.01 -24.19 7.94
N ASP A 32 2.89 -23.24 8.87
CA ASP A 32 2.23 -21.95 8.75
C ASP A 32 2.92 -20.96 7.76
N GLY A 33 3.61 -21.50 6.76
CA GLY A 33 4.39 -20.78 5.76
C GLY A 33 3.58 -20.15 4.62
N PRO A 34 4.27 -19.83 3.52
CA PRO A 34 3.62 -19.29 2.33
C PRO A 34 2.72 -20.34 1.66
N LEU A 35 1.74 -19.83 0.91
CA LEU A 35 0.71 -20.59 0.24
C LEU A 35 0.75 -20.35 -1.27
N TRP A 36 0.35 -21.35 -2.05
CA TRP A 36 -0.03 -21.17 -3.43
C TRP A 36 -1.52 -20.85 -3.54
N ILE A 37 -1.86 -19.82 -4.29
CA ILE A 37 -3.25 -19.49 -4.67
C ILE A 37 -3.37 -19.45 -6.19
N PRO A 38 -4.52 -19.87 -6.78
CA PRO A 38 -4.70 -19.85 -8.23
C PRO A 38 -4.88 -18.42 -8.73
N ASP A 39 -4.23 -18.11 -9.84
CA ASP A 39 -4.52 -16.94 -10.67
C ASP A 39 -5.11 -17.42 -11.99
N ARG A 40 -6.44 -17.28 -12.16
CA ARG A 40 -7.16 -17.78 -13.33
C ARG A 40 -6.86 -16.98 -14.59
N GLU A 41 -6.61 -15.70 -14.46
CA GLU A 41 -6.33 -14.82 -15.60
C GLU A 41 -4.96 -15.14 -16.18
N ALA A 42 -3.96 -15.26 -15.31
CA ALA A 42 -2.62 -15.65 -15.72
C ALA A 42 -2.46 -17.18 -15.92
N LYS A 43 -3.45 -18.01 -15.50
CA LYS A 43 -3.42 -19.48 -15.55
C LYS A 43 -2.21 -20.08 -14.83
N VAL A 44 -1.80 -19.49 -13.73
CA VAL A 44 -0.66 -19.91 -12.90
C VAL A 44 -1.03 -19.96 -11.43
N TRP A 45 -0.18 -20.60 -10.63
CA TRP A 45 -0.21 -20.48 -9.18
C TRP A 45 0.71 -19.34 -8.76
N VAL A 46 0.24 -18.50 -7.84
CA VAL A 46 1.03 -17.40 -7.28
C VAL A 46 1.25 -17.61 -5.79
N ALA A 47 2.46 -17.34 -5.35
CA ALA A 47 2.81 -17.44 -3.94
C ALA A 47 2.26 -16.24 -3.17
N THR A 48 1.77 -16.50 -1.96
CA THR A 48 1.33 -15.47 -1.00
C THR A 48 1.63 -15.95 0.42
N HIS A 49 1.73 -15.01 1.38
CA HIS A 49 1.94 -15.36 2.78
C HIS A 49 1.08 -14.48 3.72
N PRO A 50 -0.24 -14.72 3.79
CA PRO A 50 -1.15 -13.87 4.56
C PRO A 50 -0.77 -13.73 6.04
N ARG A 51 -0.35 -14.82 6.69
CA ARG A 51 0.11 -14.79 8.09
C ARG A 51 1.39 -13.96 8.25
N GLY A 52 2.32 -14.08 7.30
CA GLY A 52 3.52 -13.24 7.27
C GLY A 52 3.19 -11.77 7.11
N GLN A 53 2.20 -11.43 6.30
CA GLN A 53 1.72 -10.05 6.11
C GLN A 53 1.11 -9.49 7.40
N ILE A 54 0.25 -10.27 8.06
CA ILE A 54 -0.33 -9.88 9.36
C ILE A 54 0.76 -9.68 10.40
N LYS A 55 1.72 -10.61 10.48
CA LYS A 55 2.86 -10.51 11.39
C LYS A 55 3.70 -9.26 11.11
N ALA A 56 4.08 -9.02 9.86
CA ALA A 56 4.87 -7.85 9.46
C ALA A 56 4.15 -6.54 9.82
N ALA A 57 2.84 -6.44 9.56
CA ALA A 57 2.05 -5.27 9.92
C ALA A 57 1.95 -5.08 11.44
N THR A 58 1.76 -6.17 12.19
CA THR A 58 1.68 -6.15 13.67
C THR A 58 3.01 -5.71 14.28
N ASP A 59 4.12 -6.28 13.81
CA ASP A 59 5.45 -5.95 14.30
C ASP A 59 5.81 -4.49 13.96
N LYS A 60 5.51 -4.03 12.74
CA LYS A 60 5.71 -2.64 12.35
C LYS A 60 4.87 -1.69 13.21
N ASN A 61 3.60 -2.03 13.47
CA ASN A 61 2.74 -1.19 14.32
C ASN A 61 3.28 -1.10 15.74
N LYS A 62 3.81 -2.21 16.28
CA LYS A 62 4.49 -2.24 17.58
C LYS A 62 5.73 -1.34 17.61
N THR A 63 6.60 -1.50 16.62
CA THR A 63 7.86 -0.73 16.54
C THR A 63 7.65 0.76 16.29
N THR A 64 6.50 1.15 15.77
CA THR A 64 6.11 2.57 15.55
C THR A 64 5.12 3.07 16.60
N ASP A 65 5.02 2.45 17.76
CA ASP A 65 4.14 2.85 18.86
C ASP A 65 2.66 3.07 18.42
N GLY A 66 2.15 2.18 17.56
CA GLY A 66 0.78 2.23 17.05
C GLY A 66 0.55 3.17 15.86
N TYR A 67 1.54 3.96 15.46
CA TYR A 67 1.37 4.93 14.36
C TYR A 67 1.22 4.29 12.99
N TYR A 68 1.83 3.13 12.75
CA TYR A 68 1.83 2.49 11.42
C TYR A 68 0.42 2.32 10.84
N VAL A 69 -0.48 1.67 11.58
CA VAL A 69 -1.84 1.40 11.09
C VAL A 69 -2.60 2.69 10.79
N GLN A 70 -2.44 3.72 11.63
CA GLN A 70 -3.11 5.00 11.43
C GLN A 70 -2.55 5.74 10.22
N VAL A 71 -1.22 5.76 10.05
CA VAL A 71 -0.57 6.36 8.88
C VAL A 71 -0.97 5.63 7.58
N VAL A 72 -1.06 4.29 7.59
CA VAL A 72 -1.59 3.52 6.45
C VAL A 72 -3.00 4.00 6.07
N LYS A 73 -3.89 4.22 7.05
CA LYS A 73 -5.25 4.72 6.78
C LYS A 73 -5.24 6.13 6.18
N LEU A 74 -4.42 7.02 6.72
CA LEU A 74 -4.27 8.39 6.21
C LEU A 74 -3.70 8.39 4.78
N MET A 75 -2.70 7.57 4.50
CA MET A 75 -2.12 7.45 3.17
C MET A 75 -3.12 6.84 2.16
N LYS A 76 -3.97 5.90 2.57
CA LYS A 76 -5.06 5.40 1.73
C LYS A 76 -6.09 6.47 1.45
N TYR A 77 -6.48 7.25 2.45
CA TYR A 77 -7.39 8.37 2.28
C TYR A 77 -6.82 9.39 1.29
N TRP A 78 -5.57 9.81 1.47
CA TRP A 78 -4.87 10.70 0.53
C TRP A 78 -4.86 10.14 -0.90
N ARG A 79 -4.44 8.88 -1.08
CA ARG A 79 -4.47 8.23 -2.39
C ARG A 79 -5.86 8.28 -3.05
N ASP A 80 -6.90 8.08 -2.25
CA ASP A 80 -8.28 8.04 -2.77
C ASP A 80 -8.76 9.42 -3.27
N GLN A 81 -8.13 10.52 -2.82
CA GLN A 81 -8.36 11.86 -3.35
C GLN A 81 -7.59 12.14 -4.67
N LEU A 82 -6.60 11.35 -5.03
CA LEU A 82 -5.85 11.52 -6.28
C LEU A 82 -6.77 11.33 -7.51
N PRO A 83 -6.39 11.89 -8.68
CA PRO A 83 -7.09 11.63 -9.94
C PRO A 83 -7.23 10.13 -10.22
N THR A 84 -8.31 9.73 -10.86
CA THR A 84 -8.55 8.31 -11.21
C THR A 84 -7.76 7.85 -12.42
N GLU A 85 -7.35 8.78 -13.26
CA GLU A 85 -6.54 8.51 -14.44
C GLU A 85 -5.18 9.24 -14.35
N PRO A 86 -4.08 8.55 -14.58
CA PRO A 86 -3.95 7.08 -14.68
C PRO A 86 -4.25 6.37 -13.35
N SER A 87 -4.46 5.05 -13.40
CA SER A 87 -4.87 4.24 -12.24
C SER A 87 -3.98 4.45 -11.02
N LYS A 88 -4.61 4.55 -9.86
CA LYS A 88 -3.94 4.67 -8.56
C LYS A 88 -3.29 3.35 -8.14
N PRO A 89 -2.22 3.37 -7.32
CA PRO A 89 -1.67 2.14 -6.78
C PRO A 89 -2.71 1.37 -5.97
N LYS A 90 -2.74 0.05 -6.16
CA LYS A 90 -3.57 -0.85 -5.35
C LYS A 90 -3.22 -0.68 -3.87
N SER A 91 -4.20 -0.86 -2.99
CA SER A 91 -4.03 -0.68 -1.53
C SER A 91 -2.81 -1.40 -0.99
N TYR A 92 -2.56 -2.61 -1.47
CA TYR A 92 -1.46 -3.43 -0.99
C TYR A 92 -0.07 -2.90 -1.40
N ILE A 93 0.04 -2.32 -2.60
CA ILE A 93 1.28 -1.63 -3.01
C ILE A 93 1.54 -0.44 -2.08
N LEU A 94 0.52 0.37 -1.81
CA LEU A 94 0.65 1.52 -0.92
C LEU A 94 1.01 1.10 0.52
N GLU A 95 0.37 0.05 1.06
CA GLU A 95 0.72 -0.49 2.37
C GLU A 95 2.18 -0.96 2.45
N SER A 96 2.66 -1.62 1.39
CA SER A 96 4.05 -2.06 1.28
C SER A 96 5.02 -0.88 1.24
N LEU A 97 4.68 0.20 0.52
CA LEU A 97 5.46 1.44 0.51
C LEU A 97 5.51 2.07 1.91
N VAL A 98 4.36 2.22 2.57
CA VAL A 98 4.28 2.76 3.95
C VAL A 98 5.11 1.90 4.91
N HIS A 99 4.97 0.57 4.83
CA HIS A 99 5.73 -0.35 5.69
C HIS A 99 7.26 -0.15 5.58
N ARG A 100 7.74 0.12 4.38
CA ARG A 100 9.18 0.28 4.10
C ARG A 100 9.73 1.65 4.48
N THR A 101 8.89 2.68 4.42
CA THR A 101 9.36 4.08 4.52
C THR A 101 8.99 4.76 5.82
N ILE A 102 8.01 4.25 6.57
CA ILE A 102 7.67 4.83 7.87
C ILE A 102 8.83 4.67 8.85
N ALA A 103 9.34 5.80 9.33
CA ALA A 103 10.28 5.87 10.46
C ALA A 103 9.51 5.90 11.79
N PHE A 104 10.18 6.23 12.89
CA PHE A 104 9.56 6.38 14.23
C PHE A 104 8.92 7.78 14.34
N PRO A 105 7.63 7.96 13.99
CA PRO A 105 7.01 9.27 14.05
C PRO A 105 6.64 9.62 15.50
N SER A 106 6.69 10.91 15.82
CA SER A 106 6.21 11.44 17.09
C SER A 106 4.73 11.85 17.05
N THR A 107 4.16 11.98 15.85
CA THR A 107 2.76 12.33 15.60
C THR A 107 2.28 11.68 14.31
N HIS A 108 0.95 11.61 14.10
CA HIS A 108 0.38 11.15 12.83
C HIS A 108 0.82 12.01 11.64
N ALA A 109 0.88 13.35 11.84
CA ALA A 109 1.34 14.28 10.81
C ALA A 109 2.80 14.02 10.43
N ALA A 110 3.69 13.86 11.41
CA ALA A 110 5.08 13.50 11.17
C ALA A 110 5.19 12.14 10.45
N GLY A 111 4.32 11.17 10.78
CA GLY A 111 4.27 9.87 10.11
C GLY A 111 3.91 9.98 8.63
N VAL A 112 2.94 10.81 8.26
CA VAL A 112 2.57 11.08 6.86
C VAL A 112 3.73 11.73 6.10
N VAL A 113 4.38 12.75 6.70
CA VAL A 113 5.55 13.40 6.10
C VAL A 113 6.69 12.41 5.89
N ASN A 114 7.05 11.64 6.92
CA ASN A 114 8.11 10.62 6.84
C ASN A 114 7.85 9.62 5.71
N VAL A 115 6.61 9.18 5.53
CA VAL A 115 6.24 8.23 4.47
C VAL A 115 6.36 8.87 3.09
N LEU A 116 5.81 10.07 2.90
CA LEU A 116 5.87 10.75 1.60
C LEU A 116 7.32 11.05 1.19
N GLU A 117 8.13 11.58 2.10
CA GLU A 117 9.56 11.86 1.86
C GLU A 117 10.35 10.56 1.68
N GLY A 118 10.05 9.52 2.46
CA GLY A 118 10.69 8.22 2.35
C GLY A 118 10.40 7.53 1.02
N ILE A 119 9.17 7.62 0.49
CA ILE A 119 8.82 7.13 -0.83
C ILE A 119 9.57 7.93 -1.91
N GLU A 120 9.57 9.28 -1.83
CA GLU A 120 10.29 10.12 -2.79
C GLU A 120 11.80 9.84 -2.77
N SER A 121 12.40 9.73 -1.61
CA SER A 121 13.82 9.42 -1.45
C SER A 121 14.19 8.05 -2.00
N SER A 122 13.36 7.03 -1.76
CA SER A 122 13.67 5.64 -2.15
C SER A 122 13.38 5.35 -3.63
N TYR A 123 12.40 6.03 -4.21
CA TYR A 123 11.86 5.67 -5.52
C TYR A 123 11.80 6.82 -6.52
N GLY A 124 12.10 8.06 -6.11
CA GLY A 124 12.02 9.25 -6.96
C GLY A 124 12.96 9.20 -8.17
N SER A 125 14.10 8.53 -8.05
CA SER A 125 15.06 8.35 -9.16
C SER A 125 14.52 7.51 -10.33
N TYR A 126 13.51 6.69 -10.09
CA TYR A 126 12.87 5.88 -11.15
C TYR A 126 11.84 6.67 -11.95
N ARG A 127 11.46 7.87 -11.50
CA ARG A 127 10.50 8.72 -12.18
C ARG A 127 11.03 9.16 -13.55
N GLY A 128 10.26 8.93 -14.61
CA GLY A 128 10.64 9.26 -15.99
C GLY A 128 11.53 8.25 -16.69
N THR A 129 11.97 7.19 -16.00
CA THR A 129 12.88 6.19 -16.60
C THR A 129 12.17 5.09 -17.39
N GLY A 130 10.84 4.99 -17.29
CA GLY A 130 10.08 3.87 -17.86
C GLY A 130 10.20 2.57 -17.06
N VAL A 131 10.89 2.58 -15.92
CA VAL A 131 11.09 1.40 -15.06
C VAL A 131 10.30 1.55 -13.78
N VAL A 132 9.55 0.51 -13.41
CA VAL A 132 8.93 0.38 -12.08
C VAL A 132 9.86 -0.44 -11.20
N PRO A 133 10.35 0.11 -10.08
CA PRO A 133 11.22 -0.63 -9.17
C PRO A 133 10.51 -1.79 -8.49
N SER A 134 11.25 -2.81 -8.09
CA SER A 134 10.70 -3.88 -7.27
C SER A 134 10.33 -3.37 -5.89
N ILE A 135 9.11 -3.68 -5.46
CA ILE A 135 8.61 -3.40 -4.11
C ILE A 135 8.31 -4.75 -3.46
N PRO A 136 9.20 -5.24 -2.58
CA PRO A 136 8.99 -6.52 -1.90
C PRO A 136 7.79 -6.51 -0.98
N ASP A 137 7.05 -7.62 -0.98
CA ASP A 137 5.99 -7.91 -0.02
C ASP A 137 6.56 -7.92 1.42
N PRO A 138 6.00 -7.16 2.37
CA PRO A 138 6.49 -7.14 3.75
C PRO A 138 6.45 -8.49 4.46
N GLY A 139 5.51 -9.36 4.09
CA GLY A 139 5.35 -10.69 4.68
C GLY A 139 6.03 -11.81 3.89
N TYR A 140 6.43 -11.53 2.64
CA TYR A 140 7.09 -12.51 1.77
C TYR A 140 8.00 -11.82 0.74
N ALA A 141 9.20 -11.49 1.16
CA ALA A 141 10.12 -10.59 0.44
C ALA A 141 10.49 -11.02 -0.99
N SER A 142 10.37 -12.29 -1.34
CA SER A 142 10.59 -12.80 -2.70
C SER A 142 9.49 -12.40 -3.70
N VAL A 143 8.35 -11.90 -3.21
CA VAL A 143 7.23 -11.43 -4.04
C VAL A 143 7.34 -9.94 -4.28
N ASN A 144 7.38 -9.52 -5.55
CA ASN A 144 7.29 -8.13 -5.95
C ASN A 144 5.81 -7.73 -6.10
N VAL A 145 5.30 -6.88 -5.20
CA VAL A 145 3.91 -6.42 -5.22
C VAL A 145 3.62 -5.42 -6.35
N ALA A 146 4.67 -4.79 -6.91
CA ALA A 146 4.57 -3.84 -8.01
C ALA A 146 4.74 -4.50 -9.40
N LYS A 147 4.80 -5.84 -9.49
CA LYS A 147 5.08 -6.57 -10.73
C LYS A 147 4.20 -6.17 -11.93
N HIS A 148 2.96 -5.76 -11.66
CA HIS A 148 1.97 -5.39 -12.68
C HIS A 148 1.58 -3.92 -12.60
N TRP A 149 2.43 -3.08 -11.99
CA TRP A 149 2.21 -1.65 -11.96
C TRP A 149 2.83 -1.02 -13.21
N GLU A 150 1.99 -0.37 -14.01
CA GLU A 150 2.45 0.19 -15.28
C GLU A 150 3.34 1.42 -15.07
N PRO A 151 4.39 1.61 -15.88
CA PRO A 151 5.31 2.74 -15.73
C PRO A 151 4.63 4.11 -15.75
N ALA A 152 3.58 4.29 -16.55
CA ALA A 152 2.83 5.54 -16.61
C ALA A 152 2.07 5.81 -15.30
N GLU A 153 1.45 4.78 -14.71
CA GLU A 153 0.76 4.86 -13.43
C GLU A 153 1.73 5.15 -12.28
N PHE A 154 2.87 4.45 -12.26
CA PHE A 154 3.94 4.69 -11.29
C PHE A 154 4.46 6.13 -11.37
N ASN A 155 4.74 6.63 -12.58
CA ASN A 155 5.20 8.00 -12.80
C ASN A 155 4.19 9.04 -12.28
N ALA A 156 2.91 8.88 -12.61
CA ALA A 156 1.86 9.77 -12.15
C ALA A 156 1.78 9.78 -10.62
N PHE A 157 1.80 8.61 -10.00
CA PHE A 157 1.80 8.48 -8.54
C PHE A 157 3.03 9.14 -7.92
N MET A 158 4.23 8.94 -8.45
CA MET A 158 5.46 9.55 -7.93
C MET A 158 5.49 11.09 -8.07
N ASN A 159 4.83 11.64 -9.11
CA ASN A 159 4.65 13.08 -9.21
C ASN A 159 3.74 13.63 -8.10
N GLN A 160 2.67 12.91 -7.78
CA GLN A 160 1.78 13.27 -6.66
C GLN A 160 2.51 13.14 -5.30
N VAL A 161 3.28 12.07 -5.10
CA VAL A 161 4.10 11.90 -3.90
C VAL A 161 5.06 13.07 -3.70
N LYS A 162 5.77 13.48 -4.75
CA LYS A 162 6.70 14.63 -4.69
C LYS A 162 6.00 15.92 -4.28
N ALA A 163 4.87 16.24 -4.92
CA ALA A 163 4.10 17.44 -4.61
C ALA A 163 3.54 17.39 -3.18
N ALA A 164 2.99 16.23 -2.79
CA ALA A 164 2.44 16.01 -1.46
C ALA A 164 3.53 16.10 -0.37
N ALA A 165 4.72 15.53 -0.59
CA ALA A 165 5.82 15.61 0.36
C ALA A 165 6.22 17.06 0.67
N VAL A 166 6.33 17.91 -0.37
CA VAL A 166 6.64 19.34 -0.21
C VAL A 166 5.54 20.04 0.58
N THR A 167 4.27 19.80 0.25
CA THR A 167 3.13 20.45 0.93
C THR A 167 3.02 19.97 2.37
N ALA A 168 3.14 18.67 2.63
CA ALA A 168 3.06 18.08 3.96
C ALA A 168 4.20 18.57 4.87
N ARG A 169 5.41 18.69 4.35
CA ARG A 169 6.57 19.24 5.08
C ARG A 169 6.30 20.70 5.49
N LYS A 170 5.86 21.54 4.55
CA LYS A 170 5.50 22.94 4.86
C LYS A 170 4.39 23.03 5.90
N ALA A 171 3.38 22.16 5.80
CA ALA A 171 2.28 22.12 6.77
C ALA A 171 2.76 21.74 8.17
N LEU A 172 3.66 20.76 8.27
CA LEU A 172 4.21 20.28 9.55
C LEU A 172 5.10 21.35 10.20
N ASP A 173 5.92 22.06 9.41
CA ASP A 173 6.90 23.04 9.91
C ASP A 173 6.30 24.44 10.16
N SER A 174 5.07 24.68 9.69
CA SER A 174 4.40 25.97 9.88
C SER A 174 4.11 26.24 11.35
N LYS A 175 4.50 27.43 11.81
CA LYS A 175 4.18 27.96 13.15
C LYS A 175 2.79 28.61 13.20
N ASP A 176 2.24 28.96 12.05
CA ASP A 176 0.88 29.47 11.91
C ASP A 176 -0.10 28.31 11.74
N GLU A 177 -0.96 28.14 12.74
CA GLU A 177 -1.95 27.06 12.76
C GLU A 177 -2.95 27.16 11.60
N ALA A 178 -3.37 28.37 11.22
CA ALA A 178 -4.31 28.56 10.12
C ALA A 178 -3.67 28.20 8.77
N GLU A 179 -2.43 28.58 8.54
CA GLU A 179 -1.68 28.20 7.36
C GLU A 179 -1.38 26.69 7.33
N SER A 180 -0.97 26.11 8.47
CA SER A 180 -0.77 24.66 8.59
C SER A 180 -2.04 23.89 8.19
N ARG A 181 -3.20 24.26 8.77
CA ARG A 181 -4.48 23.63 8.44
C ARG A 181 -4.86 23.79 6.97
N LYS A 182 -4.60 24.95 6.38
CA LYS A 182 -4.84 25.20 4.96
C LYS A 182 -4.01 24.27 4.07
N LEU A 183 -2.72 24.11 4.39
CA LEU A 183 -1.83 23.22 3.65
C LEU A 183 -2.23 21.73 3.77
N TRP A 184 -2.62 21.27 4.98
CA TRP A 184 -3.11 19.92 5.19
C TRP A 184 -4.39 19.62 4.39
N ARG A 185 -5.25 20.61 4.16
CA ARG A 185 -6.47 20.45 3.34
C ARG A 185 -6.20 20.35 1.84
N GLN A 186 -4.98 20.62 1.39
CA GLN A 186 -4.58 20.49 -0.02
C GLN A 186 -4.12 19.05 -0.35
N LEU A 187 -3.93 18.22 0.66
CA LEU A 187 -3.59 16.81 0.55
C LEU A 187 -4.85 15.94 0.56
#